data_abb816e5db2d939f6e9772aadfa8dfec
#
_entry.id   abb816e5db2d939f6e9772aadfa8dfec
#
_cell.length_a   1.000
_cell.length_b   1.000
_cell.length_c   1.000
_cell.angle_alpha   90.00
_cell.angle_beta   90.00
_cell.angle_gamma   90.00
#
_symmetry.space_group_name_H-M   'P 1'
#
loop_
_entity.id
_entity.type
_entity.pdbx_description
1 polymer ?
#
loop_
_entity_poly.entity_id
_entity_poly.type
_entity_poly.pdbx_seq_one_letter_code
_entity_poly.pdbx_strand_id
1 'polypeptide(L)'
;VGYWDVDYQANANLLDEAQRAGVAHFAFVHVLNADRMGHVPLVAAKAAFVRKLQTAHLESTIIAPTGYFSDMTDILKMAQAGRVWLFGSGQQRINPIHGADLATAIYDATDASAAWVDIGGPETFTQNDIAALCFEVLGQRPRVTHLPDFVRRVALWLLGRLAPRRIAGPAQFFLTASGMDMTAPPAGTRHLAEHFKTQVSPAHAQDP
;
A
#
# COMPACT_ATOMS: atom_id res chain seq x y z
N VAL A 1 -19.27 -8.47 -6.36
CA VAL A 1 -18.65 -7.13 -6.37
C VAL A 1 -17.16 -7.33 -6.61
N GLY A 2 -16.62 -6.75 -7.65
CA GLY A 2 -15.20 -6.82 -8.04
C GLY A 2 -14.51 -5.45 -7.96
N TYR A 3 -13.22 -5.43 -8.28
CA TYR A 3 -12.44 -4.17 -8.26
C TYR A 3 -12.96 -3.13 -9.25
N TRP A 4 -13.46 -3.55 -10.41
CA TRP A 4 -14.08 -2.64 -11.38
C TRP A 4 -15.37 -2.02 -10.86
N ASP A 5 -16.11 -2.73 -10.00
CA ASP A 5 -17.35 -2.18 -9.42
C ASP A 5 -17.02 -1.13 -8.32
N VAL A 6 -15.97 -1.36 -7.53
CA VAL A 6 -15.58 -0.50 -6.39
C VAL A 6 -14.55 0.56 -6.82
N ASP A 7 -13.38 0.12 -7.32
CA ASP A 7 -12.26 1.03 -7.57
C ASP A 7 -12.44 1.88 -8.84
N TYR A 8 -13.31 1.47 -9.76
CA TYR A 8 -13.65 2.26 -10.94
C TYR A 8 -15.08 2.80 -10.88
N GLN A 9 -16.11 1.93 -10.92
CA GLN A 9 -17.50 2.39 -11.13
C GLN A 9 -18.04 3.23 -9.97
N ALA A 10 -17.80 2.81 -8.71
CA ALA A 10 -18.24 3.59 -7.55
C ALA A 10 -17.57 4.95 -7.50
N ASN A 11 -16.25 5.02 -7.77
CA ASN A 11 -15.53 6.29 -7.84
C ASN A 11 -15.98 7.14 -9.04
N ALA A 12 -16.31 6.54 -10.18
CA ALA A 12 -16.86 7.24 -11.33
C ALA A 12 -18.22 7.88 -11.01
N ASN A 13 -19.10 7.14 -10.32
CA ASN A 13 -20.39 7.66 -9.87
C ASN A 13 -20.19 8.83 -8.88
N LEU A 14 -19.25 8.69 -7.93
CA LEU A 14 -18.92 9.75 -6.98
C LEU A 14 -18.38 11.00 -7.70
N LEU A 15 -17.52 10.84 -8.70
CA LEU A 15 -17.01 11.94 -9.50
C LEU A 15 -18.14 12.65 -10.26
N ASP A 16 -19.05 11.89 -10.86
CA ASP A 16 -20.18 12.45 -11.60
C ASP A 16 -21.12 13.26 -10.66
N GLU A 17 -21.33 12.79 -9.41
CA GLU A 17 -22.07 13.54 -8.39
C GLU A 17 -21.31 14.77 -7.90
N ALA A 18 -19.99 14.65 -7.68
CA ALA A 18 -19.14 15.78 -7.28
C ALA A 18 -19.21 16.92 -8.31
N GLN A 19 -19.15 16.59 -9.60
CA GLN A 19 -19.30 17.60 -10.68
C GLN A 19 -20.70 18.24 -10.68
N ARG A 20 -21.77 17.45 -10.50
CA ARG A 20 -23.14 18.00 -10.41
C ARG A 20 -23.34 18.90 -9.19
N ALA A 21 -22.70 18.59 -8.08
CA ALA A 21 -22.76 19.36 -6.84
C ALA A 21 -21.83 20.61 -6.86
N GLY A 22 -21.07 20.82 -7.92
CA GLY A 22 -20.13 21.94 -8.02
C GLY A 22 -18.92 21.84 -7.11
N VAL A 23 -18.48 20.62 -6.77
CA VAL A 23 -17.26 20.39 -6.00
C VAL A 23 -16.07 20.94 -6.78
N ALA A 24 -15.29 21.79 -6.16
CA ALA A 24 -14.16 22.46 -6.80
C ALA A 24 -12.96 21.52 -7.01
N HIS A 25 -12.69 20.62 -6.04
CA HIS A 25 -11.49 19.80 -6.04
C HIS A 25 -11.78 18.35 -5.62
N PHE A 26 -11.19 17.37 -6.32
CA PHE A 26 -11.33 15.93 -6.05
C PHE A 26 -9.95 15.31 -5.82
N ALA A 27 -9.67 14.82 -4.62
CA ALA A 27 -8.46 14.09 -4.31
C ALA A 27 -8.67 12.57 -4.40
N PHE A 28 -7.73 11.85 -4.99
CA PHE A 28 -7.82 10.39 -5.15
C PHE A 28 -6.51 9.70 -4.78
N VAL A 29 -6.62 8.67 -3.93
CA VAL A 29 -5.47 7.84 -3.53
C VAL A 29 -5.30 6.69 -4.52
N HIS A 30 -4.24 6.77 -5.30
CA HIS A 30 -3.82 5.77 -6.28
C HIS A 30 -2.82 4.77 -5.66
N VAL A 31 -1.87 4.29 -6.44
CA VAL A 31 -0.78 3.40 -6.06
C VAL A 31 0.50 3.83 -6.77
N LEU A 32 1.62 3.88 -6.07
CA LEU A 32 2.92 4.13 -6.68
C LEU A 32 3.25 3.03 -7.72
N ASN A 33 3.95 3.36 -8.80
CA ASN A 33 4.33 2.44 -9.89
C ASN A 33 3.14 1.69 -10.52
N ALA A 34 1.96 2.30 -10.57
CA ALA A 34 0.76 1.67 -11.15
C ALA A 34 0.93 1.27 -12.62
N ASP A 35 1.74 1.99 -13.38
CA ASP A 35 2.12 1.69 -14.77
C ASP A 35 2.80 0.32 -14.91
N ARG A 36 3.63 -0.06 -13.93
CA ARG A 36 4.32 -1.35 -13.89
C ARG A 36 3.43 -2.50 -13.40
N MET A 37 2.27 -2.18 -12.83
CA MET A 37 1.33 -3.12 -12.22
C MET A 37 -0.02 -3.19 -12.96
N GLY A 38 -0.11 -2.70 -14.18
CA GLY A 38 -1.35 -2.67 -14.97
C GLY A 38 -2.01 -4.04 -15.22
N HIS A 39 -1.28 -5.15 -15.03
CA HIS A 39 -1.81 -6.51 -15.08
C HIS A 39 -2.53 -6.95 -13.78
N VAL A 40 -2.38 -6.19 -12.68
CA VAL A 40 -3.08 -6.44 -11.41
C VAL A 40 -4.46 -5.81 -11.47
N PRO A 41 -5.57 -6.57 -11.34
CA PRO A 41 -6.92 -6.06 -11.56
C PRO A 41 -7.31 -4.85 -10.70
N LEU A 42 -6.87 -4.82 -9.43
CA LEU A 42 -7.06 -3.68 -8.53
C LEU A 42 -6.39 -2.41 -9.09
N VAL A 43 -5.14 -2.53 -9.51
CA VAL A 43 -4.36 -1.39 -10.02
C VAL A 43 -4.90 -0.93 -11.38
N ALA A 44 -5.30 -1.87 -12.24
CA ALA A 44 -5.92 -1.56 -13.53
C ALA A 44 -7.22 -0.74 -13.37
N ALA A 45 -8.08 -1.11 -12.42
CA ALA A 45 -9.32 -0.38 -12.13
C ALA A 45 -9.04 1.03 -11.60
N LYS A 46 -8.12 1.18 -10.63
CA LYS A 46 -7.68 2.50 -10.13
C LYS A 46 -7.08 3.36 -11.24
N ALA A 47 -6.20 2.81 -12.06
CA ALA A 47 -5.59 3.54 -13.18
C ALA A 47 -6.63 3.96 -14.24
N ALA A 48 -7.66 3.17 -14.48
CA ALA A 48 -8.77 3.55 -15.35
C ALA A 48 -9.56 4.74 -14.77
N PHE A 49 -9.81 4.73 -13.46
CA PHE A 49 -10.46 5.86 -12.79
C PHE A 49 -9.60 7.12 -12.83
N VAL A 50 -8.29 7.03 -12.60
CA VAL A 50 -7.37 8.18 -12.70
C VAL A 50 -7.45 8.83 -14.08
N ARG A 51 -7.48 8.04 -15.18
CA ARG A 51 -7.65 8.58 -16.53
C ARG A 51 -8.98 9.32 -16.69
N LYS A 52 -10.10 8.81 -16.13
CA LYS A 52 -11.40 9.52 -16.14
C LYS A 52 -11.32 10.80 -15.33
N LEU A 53 -10.71 10.76 -14.13
CA LEU A 53 -10.59 11.92 -13.25
C LEU A 53 -9.78 13.04 -13.91
N GLN A 54 -8.67 12.72 -14.58
CA GLN A 54 -7.81 13.70 -15.27
C GLN A 54 -8.50 14.39 -16.47
N THR A 55 -9.60 13.85 -16.98
CA THR A 55 -10.40 14.47 -18.05
C THR A 55 -11.65 15.18 -17.53
N ALA A 56 -11.88 15.19 -16.22
CA ALA A 56 -13.04 15.83 -15.60
C ALA A 56 -12.90 17.36 -15.56
N HIS A 57 -14.05 18.06 -15.47
CA HIS A 57 -14.12 19.54 -15.42
C HIS A 57 -14.01 20.10 -14.00
N LEU A 58 -13.14 19.52 -13.17
CA LEU A 58 -12.84 20.00 -11.82
C LEU A 58 -11.34 19.81 -11.53
N GLU A 59 -10.80 20.53 -10.57
CA GLU A 59 -9.44 20.32 -10.13
C GLU A 59 -9.29 18.94 -9.47
N SER A 60 -8.16 18.27 -9.71
CA SER A 60 -7.91 16.97 -9.11
C SER A 60 -6.48 16.77 -8.66
N THR A 61 -6.33 16.12 -7.50
CA THR A 61 -5.03 15.69 -6.96
C THR A 61 -5.00 14.16 -6.90
N ILE A 62 -4.01 13.56 -7.55
CA ILE A 62 -3.74 12.13 -7.44
C ILE A 62 -2.57 11.94 -6.47
N ILE A 63 -2.78 11.12 -5.44
CA ILE A 63 -1.77 10.79 -4.44
C ILE A 63 -1.40 9.31 -4.61
N ALA A 64 -0.12 9.02 -4.85
CA ALA A 64 0.38 7.68 -5.07
C ALA A 64 1.34 7.24 -3.93
N PRO A 65 0.81 6.66 -2.83
CA PRO A 65 1.62 6.19 -1.72
C PRO A 65 2.39 4.91 -2.06
N THR A 66 3.52 4.72 -1.39
CA THR A 66 4.39 3.54 -1.51
C THR A 66 3.81 2.30 -0.86
N GLY A 67 3.13 2.45 0.27
CA GLY A 67 2.51 1.41 1.10
C GLY A 67 2.26 1.94 2.50
N TYR A 68 1.49 1.22 3.28
CA TYR A 68 1.06 1.67 4.61
C TYR A 68 1.78 0.89 5.72
N PHE A 69 1.94 1.51 6.89
CA PHE A 69 2.39 0.81 8.10
C PHE A 69 1.51 -0.39 8.45
N SER A 70 0.20 -0.27 8.24
CA SER A 70 -0.75 -1.38 8.44
C SER A 70 -0.43 -2.61 7.58
N ASP A 71 0.07 -2.41 6.36
CA ASP A 71 0.42 -3.50 5.45
C ASP A 71 1.65 -4.27 5.97
N MET A 72 2.57 -3.56 6.65
CA MET A 72 3.75 -4.17 7.26
C MET A 72 3.42 -5.04 8.49
N THR A 73 2.22 -4.88 9.05
CA THR A 73 1.74 -5.71 10.17
C THR A 73 1.67 -7.20 9.82
N ASP A 74 1.50 -7.57 8.56
CA ASP A 74 1.51 -8.98 8.16
C ASP A 74 2.91 -9.60 8.27
N ILE A 75 3.98 -8.81 8.08
CA ILE A 75 5.35 -9.26 8.34
C ILE A 75 5.56 -9.44 9.86
N LEU A 76 5.01 -8.52 10.67
CA LEU A 76 5.05 -8.65 12.12
C LEU A 76 4.32 -9.93 12.61
N LYS A 77 3.15 -10.26 12.05
CA LYS A 77 2.44 -11.52 12.34
C LYS A 77 3.27 -12.75 11.99
N MET A 78 3.99 -12.73 10.86
CA MET A 78 4.92 -13.82 10.52
C MET A 78 6.05 -13.93 11.54
N ALA A 79 6.62 -12.82 12.00
CA ALA A 79 7.65 -12.80 13.04
C ALA A 79 7.11 -13.33 14.38
N GLN A 80 5.89 -12.95 14.79
CA GLN A 80 5.20 -13.49 15.96
C GLN A 80 4.98 -15.03 15.88
N ALA A 81 4.74 -15.55 14.67
CA ALA A 81 4.68 -16.99 14.39
C ALA A 81 6.07 -17.66 14.38
N GLY A 82 7.15 -16.90 14.65
CA GLY A 82 8.50 -17.39 14.81
C GLY A 82 9.37 -17.41 13.56
N ARG A 83 8.85 -17.02 12.37
CA ARG A 83 9.63 -16.99 11.13
C ARG A 83 9.01 -16.07 10.08
N VAL A 84 9.84 -15.23 9.46
CA VAL A 84 9.46 -14.40 8.30
C VAL A 84 9.91 -15.09 7.02
N TRP A 85 9.02 -15.13 6.03
CA TRP A 85 9.26 -15.65 4.70
C TRP A 85 9.30 -14.52 3.69
N LEU A 86 10.43 -14.35 3.00
CA LEU A 86 10.61 -13.35 1.95
C LEU A 86 10.86 -14.02 0.60
N PHE A 87 10.53 -13.35 -0.49
CA PHE A 87 10.84 -13.81 -1.83
C PHE A 87 12.10 -13.11 -2.37
N GLY A 88 12.94 -13.85 -3.07
CA GLY A 88 14.20 -13.33 -3.62
C GLY A 88 15.21 -13.01 -2.53
N SER A 89 16.00 -11.96 -2.73
CA SER A 89 17.06 -11.55 -1.79
C SER A 89 16.56 -10.71 -0.61
N GLY A 90 15.30 -10.24 -0.64
CA GLY A 90 14.77 -9.32 0.36
C GLY A 90 15.37 -7.90 0.32
N GLN A 91 16.03 -7.54 -0.80
CA GLN A 91 16.72 -6.25 -0.95
C GLN A 91 15.85 -5.15 -1.58
N GLN A 92 14.63 -5.47 -2.03
CA GLN A 92 13.69 -4.48 -2.53
C GLN A 92 13.35 -3.48 -1.42
N ARG A 93 13.39 -2.20 -1.80
CA ARG A 93 13.22 -1.08 -0.87
C ARG A 93 11.80 -0.57 -0.86
N ILE A 94 11.34 -0.16 0.31
CA ILE A 94 10.07 0.52 0.52
C ILE A 94 10.22 1.55 1.63
N ASN A 95 9.54 2.69 1.50
CA ASN A 95 9.35 3.63 2.60
C ASN A 95 7.86 3.78 2.91
N PRO A 96 7.29 2.82 3.69
CA PRO A 96 5.87 2.84 4.01
C PRO A 96 5.51 4.07 4.81
N ILE A 97 4.26 4.55 4.69
CA ILE A 97 3.78 5.76 5.36
C ILE A 97 2.70 5.43 6.40
N HIS A 98 2.69 6.15 7.51
CA HIS A 98 1.59 6.06 8.48
C HIS A 98 0.34 6.76 7.94
N GLY A 99 -0.84 6.16 8.15
CA GLY A 99 -2.10 6.69 7.61
C GLY A 99 -2.40 8.14 8.02
N ALA A 100 -2.05 8.56 9.24
CA ALA A 100 -2.25 9.95 9.68
C ALA A 100 -1.28 10.93 8.99
N ASP A 101 -0.03 10.51 8.71
CA ASP A 101 0.92 11.35 7.95
C ASP A 101 0.48 11.48 6.49
N LEU A 102 -0.03 10.38 5.91
CA LEU A 102 -0.62 10.43 4.58
C LEU A 102 -1.84 11.35 4.53
N ALA A 103 -2.72 11.33 5.55
CA ALA A 103 -3.88 12.22 5.60
C ALA A 103 -3.46 13.71 5.61
N THR A 104 -2.43 14.07 6.37
CA THR A 104 -1.85 15.42 6.34
C THR A 104 -1.32 15.76 4.95
N ALA A 105 -0.56 14.86 4.35
CA ALA A 105 0.01 15.08 3.02
C ALA A 105 -1.06 15.19 1.92
N ILE A 106 -2.18 14.46 2.03
CA ILE A 106 -3.33 14.60 1.12
C ILE A 106 -3.93 16.00 1.24
N TYR A 107 -4.12 16.48 2.46
CA TYR A 107 -4.64 17.83 2.71
C TYR A 107 -3.71 18.89 2.11
N ASP A 108 -2.42 18.84 2.41
CA ASP A 108 -1.42 19.80 1.92
C ASP A 108 -1.33 19.79 0.39
N ALA A 109 -1.34 18.59 -0.23
CA ALA A 109 -1.31 18.46 -1.69
C ALA A 109 -2.57 19.01 -2.36
N THR A 110 -3.73 18.84 -1.72
CA THR A 110 -5.01 19.35 -2.21
C THR A 110 -5.07 20.88 -2.08
N ASP A 111 -4.63 21.42 -0.94
CA ASP A 111 -4.55 22.87 -0.69
C ASP A 111 -3.60 23.57 -1.70
N ALA A 112 -2.49 22.91 -2.02
CA ALA A 112 -1.53 23.38 -3.03
C ALA A 112 -1.98 23.15 -4.48
N SER A 113 -3.16 22.57 -4.73
CA SER A 113 -3.65 22.17 -6.07
C SER A 113 -2.63 21.33 -6.86
N ALA A 114 -1.88 20.46 -6.18
CA ALA A 114 -0.89 19.60 -6.82
C ALA A 114 -1.58 18.53 -7.66
N ALA A 115 -1.29 18.46 -8.96
CA ALA A 115 -1.96 17.50 -9.84
C ALA A 115 -1.61 16.03 -9.54
N TRP A 116 -0.34 15.78 -9.13
CA TRP A 116 0.16 14.43 -8.82
C TRP A 116 1.23 14.47 -7.72
N VAL A 117 1.14 13.57 -6.76
CA VAL A 117 2.12 13.44 -5.67
C VAL A 117 2.45 11.97 -5.42
N ASP A 118 3.69 11.58 -5.69
CA ASP A 118 4.25 10.33 -5.20
C ASP A 118 4.77 10.56 -3.77
N ILE A 119 4.41 9.67 -2.83
CA ILE A 119 4.70 9.90 -1.42
C ILE A 119 5.05 8.61 -0.68
N GLY A 120 6.06 8.68 0.18
CA GLY A 120 6.44 7.63 1.10
C GLY A 120 6.63 8.15 2.51
N GLY A 121 6.83 7.23 3.46
CA GLY A 121 7.15 7.57 4.84
C GLY A 121 8.59 8.08 5.03
N PRO A 122 8.92 8.53 6.24
CA PRO A 122 10.21 9.17 6.53
C PRO A 122 11.40 8.20 6.48
N GLU A 123 11.16 6.90 6.60
CA GLU A 123 12.20 5.87 6.71
C GLU A 123 12.14 4.91 5.52
N THR A 124 13.28 4.64 4.90
CA THR A 124 13.41 3.65 3.82
C THR A 124 14.01 2.36 4.36
N PHE A 125 13.36 1.24 4.09
CA PHE A 125 13.76 -0.10 4.50
C PHE A 125 13.92 -1.01 3.30
N THR A 126 14.80 -2.00 3.42
CA THR A 126 14.67 -3.23 2.63
C THR A 126 13.63 -4.16 3.29
N GLN A 127 13.16 -5.17 2.58
CA GLN A 127 12.29 -6.19 3.19
C GLN A 127 13.00 -6.93 4.34
N ASN A 128 14.33 -7.11 4.24
CA ASN A 128 15.15 -7.67 5.31
C ASN A 128 15.17 -6.76 6.55
N ASP A 129 15.29 -5.44 6.36
CA ASP A 129 15.28 -4.49 7.47
C ASP A 129 13.94 -4.51 8.22
N ILE A 130 12.82 -4.56 7.49
CA ILE A 130 11.49 -4.67 8.11
C ILE A 130 11.36 -5.99 8.89
N ALA A 131 11.83 -7.10 8.32
CA ALA A 131 11.82 -8.39 9.02
C ALA A 131 12.67 -8.36 10.28
N ALA A 132 13.88 -7.76 10.23
CA ALA A 132 14.75 -7.58 11.39
C ALA A 132 14.09 -6.71 12.47
N LEU A 133 13.51 -5.57 12.06
CA LEU A 133 12.77 -4.66 12.96
C LEU A 133 11.61 -5.36 13.68
N CYS A 134 10.86 -6.23 12.98
CA CYS A 134 9.80 -7.01 13.61
C CYS A 134 10.33 -7.89 14.75
N PHE A 135 11.43 -8.60 14.53
CA PHE A 135 12.04 -9.44 15.58
C PHE A 135 12.66 -8.61 16.70
N GLU A 136 13.25 -7.46 16.39
CA GLU A 136 13.77 -6.52 17.39
C GLU A 136 12.66 -6.05 18.34
N VAL A 137 11.52 -5.60 17.81
CA VAL A 137 10.36 -5.17 18.60
C VAL A 137 9.80 -6.31 19.45
N LEU A 138 9.88 -7.56 18.98
CA LEU A 138 9.48 -8.76 19.75
C LEU A 138 10.53 -9.21 20.76
N GLY A 139 11.72 -8.63 20.80
CA GLY A 139 12.83 -9.08 21.64
C GLY A 139 13.33 -10.48 21.26
N GLN A 140 13.21 -10.88 20.01
CA GLN A 140 13.53 -12.21 19.52
C GLN A 140 14.70 -12.18 18.53
N ARG A 141 15.39 -13.32 18.39
CA ARG A 141 16.43 -13.47 17.35
C ARG A 141 15.78 -13.57 15.96
N PRO A 142 16.26 -12.84 14.96
CA PRO A 142 15.74 -12.90 13.59
C PRO A 142 15.79 -14.32 13.01
N ARG A 143 14.66 -14.76 12.44
CA ARG A 143 14.53 -16.01 11.69
C ARG A 143 13.86 -15.72 10.36
N VAL A 144 14.67 -15.33 9.38
CA VAL A 144 14.22 -15.01 8.02
C VAL A 144 14.59 -16.14 7.07
N THR A 145 13.65 -16.54 6.22
CA THR A 145 13.89 -17.54 5.17
C THR A 145 13.57 -16.92 3.82
N HIS A 146 14.55 -16.98 2.92
CA HIS A 146 14.39 -16.49 1.56
C HIS A 146 13.95 -17.62 0.63
N LEU A 147 12.80 -17.46 0.01
CA LEU A 147 12.30 -18.33 -1.04
C LEU A 147 12.81 -17.81 -2.40
N PRO A 148 13.24 -18.67 -3.31
CA PRO A 148 13.64 -18.24 -4.65
C PRO A 148 12.53 -17.45 -5.35
N ASP A 149 12.86 -16.38 -6.09
CA ASP A 149 11.87 -15.50 -6.73
C ASP A 149 10.94 -16.23 -7.70
N PHE A 150 11.38 -17.32 -8.30
CA PHE A 150 10.51 -18.11 -9.16
C PHE A 150 9.26 -18.63 -8.42
N VAL A 151 9.34 -18.89 -7.10
CA VAL A 151 8.19 -19.31 -6.27
C VAL A 151 7.12 -18.21 -6.26
N ARG A 152 7.52 -16.96 -6.07
CA ARG A 152 6.62 -15.80 -6.17
C ARG A 152 5.96 -15.71 -7.55
N ARG A 153 6.74 -15.90 -8.63
CA ARG A 153 6.25 -15.85 -10.01
C ARG A 153 5.26 -16.98 -10.30
N VAL A 154 5.53 -18.18 -9.80
CA VAL A 154 4.60 -19.32 -9.90
C VAL A 154 3.32 -19.03 -9.10
N ALA A 155 3.44 -18.50 -7.88
CA ALA A 155 2.29 -18.12 -7.06
C ALA A 155 1.41 -17.08 -7.78
N LEU A 156 1.99 -16.04 -8.37
CA LEU A 156 1.27 -15.04 -9.19
C LEU A 156 0.51 -15.69 -10.36
N TRP A 157 1.16 -16.63 -11.06
CA TRP A 157 0.54 -17.35 -12.17
C TRP A 157 -0.65 -18.22 -11.73
N LEU A 158 -0.50 -18.93 -10.60
CA LEU A 158 -1.57 -19.75 -10.02
C LEU A 158 -2.74 -18.90 -9.52
N LEU A 159 -2.45 -17.80 -8.78
CA LEU A 159 -3.48 -16.88 -8.27
C LEU A 159 -4.33 -16.30 -9.41
N GLY A 160 -3.72 -15.95 -10.52
CA GLY A 160 -4.43 -15.42 -11.66
C GLY A 160 -5.38 -16.42 -12.36
N ARG A 161 -5.16 -17.73 -12.15
CA ARG A 161 -5.93 -18.80 -12.82
C ARG A 161 -6.89 -19.55 -11.91
N LEU A 162 -6.52 -19.77 -10.65
CA LEU A 162 -7.21 -20.73 -9.78
C LEU A 162 -7.88 -20.09 -8.56
N ALA A 163 -7.42 -18.92 -8.10
CA ALA A 163 -7.96 -18.34 -6.89
C ALA A 163 -9.23 -17.52 -7.14
N PRO A 164 -10.22 -17.58 -6.22
CA PRO A 164 -11.38 -16.70 -6.26
C PRO A 164 -10.93 -15.23 -6.26
N ARG A 165 -11.56 -14.39 -7.07
CA ARG A 165 -11.18 -12.97 -7.26
C ARG A 165 -10.99 -12.19 -5.95
N ARG A 166 -11.74 -12.54 -4.89
CA ARG A 166 -11.65 -11.89 -3.57
C ARG A 166 -10.30 -12.11 -2.87
N ILE A 167 -9.66 -13.26 -3.08
CA ILE A 167 -8.37 -13.64 -2.49
C ILE A 167 -7.22 -13.28 -3.44
N ALA A 168 -7.43 -13.52 -4.73
CA ALA A 168 -6.41 -13.31 -5.75
C ALA A 168 -5.93 -11.85 -5.81
N GLY A 169 -6.83 -10.88 -5.68
CA GLY A 169 -6.50 -9.48 -5.92
C GLY A 169 -5.50 -8.88 -4.93
N PRO A 170 -5.76 -8.89 -3.61
CA PRO A 170 -4.79 -8.41 -2.63
C PRO A 170 -3.47 -9.16 -2.72
N ALA A 171 -3.50 -10.50 -2.82
CA ALA A 171 -2.30 -11.32 -2.93
C ALA A 171 -1.49 -11.02 -4.20
N GLN A 172 -2.15 -10.82 -5.36
CA GLN A 172 -1.49 -10.44 -6.60
C GLN A 172 -0.81 -9.06 -6.46
N PHE A 173 -1.49 -8.10 -5.83
CA PHE A 173 -0.91 -6.78 -5.57
C PHE A 173 0.36 -6.90 -4.72
N PHE A 174 0.28 -7.51 -3.54
CA PHE A 174 1.42 -7.68 -2.64
C PHE A 174 2.58 -8.43 -3.27
N LEU A 175 2.30 -9.57 -3.91
CA LEU A 175 3.34 -10.35 -4.58
C LEU A 175 3.98 -9.60 -5.75
N THR A 176 3.23 -8.74 -6.45
CA THR A 176 3.80 -7.93 -7.53
C THR A 176 4.65 -6.80 -6.96
N ALA A 177 4.14 -6.04 -5.99
CA ALA A 177 4.84 -4.95 -5.34
C ALA A 177 6.11 -5.41 -4.61
N SER A 178 6.09 -6.60 -3.98
CA SER A 178 7.28 -7.17 -3.30
C SER A 178 8.43 -7.52 -4.25
N GLY A 179 8.19 -7.54 -5.56
CA GLY A 179 9.22 -7.80 -6.57
C GLY A 179 9.92 -6.54 -7.11
N MET A 180 9.63 -5.35 -6.60
CA MET A 180 10.20 -4.08 -7.07
C MET A 180 10.40 -3.09 -5.92
N ASP A 181 11.23 -2.06 -6.17
CA ASP A 181 11.35 -0.95 -5.23
C ASP A 181 10.06 -0.10 -5.24
N MET A 182 9.58 0.19 -4.03
CA MET A 182 8.41 1.02 -3.77
C MET A 182 8.83 2.20 -2.89
N THR A 183 9.63 3.11 -3.44
CA THR A 183 10.15 4.29 -2.72
C THR A 183 9.76 5.57 -3.43
N ALA A 184 9.36 6.58 -2.66
CA ALA A 184 8.95 7.90 -3.11
C ALA A 184 9.52 8.98 -2.18
N PRO A 185 9.38 10.28 -2.51
CA PRO A 185 9.79 11.35 -1.61
C PRO A 185 9.24 11.15 -0.19
N PRO A 186 10.11 11.30 0.83
CA PRO A 186 9.72 11.05 2.21
C PRO A 186 8.79 12.15 2.75
N ALA A 187 7.80 11.74 3.56
CA ALA A 187 6.92 12.64 4.28
C ALA A 187 6.49 12.05 5.63
N GLY A 188 5.99 12.92 6.51
CA GLY A 188 5.56 12.54 7.85
C GLY A 188 6.71 12.42 8.83
N THR A 189 6.35 12.06 10.07
CA THR A 189 7.28 12.01 11.20
C THR A 189 7.14 10.75 12.03
N ARG A 190 6.17 9.89 11.73
CA ARG A 190 5.93 8.66 12.48
C ARG A 190 6.85 7.55 12.02
N HIS A 191 7.35 6.78 12.99
CA HIS A 191 8.30 5.70 12.76
C HIS A 191 7.62 4.32 12.79
N LEU A 192 8.05 3.43 11.88
CA LEU A 192 7.48 2.08 11.76
C LEU A 192 7.68 1.25 13.03
N ALA A 193 8.82 1.41 13.70
CA ALA A 193 9.10 0.73 14.98
C ALA A 193 8.04 1.04 16.05
N GLU A 194 7.64 2.31 16.18
CA GLU A 194 6.62 2.71 17.15
C GLU A 194 5.25 2.11 16.81
N HIS A 195 4.90 2.09 15.54
CA HIS A 195 3.68 1.42 15.08
C HIS A 195 3.69 -0.07 15.47
N PHE A 196 4.78 -0.80 15.25
CA PHE A 196 4.89 -2.20 15.65
C PHE A 196 4.80 -2.39 17.16
N LYS A 197 5.41 -1.52 17.96
CA LYS A 197 5.32 -1.57 19.43
C LYS A 197 3.85 -1.46 19.91
N THR A 198 3.04 -0.60 19.29
CA THR A 198 1.61 -0.48 19.65
C THR A 198 0.82 -1.74 19.31
N GLN A 199 1.23 -2.51 18.29
CA GLN A 199 0.59 -3.77 17.91
C GLN A 199 0.98 -4.97 18.79
N VAL A 200 2.14 -4.88 19.46
CA VAL A 200 2.68 -5.96 20.33
C VAL A 200 2.27 -5.76 21.78
N SER A 201 2.14 -4.52 22.24
CA SER A 201 1.67 -4.23 23.60
C SER A 201 0.28 -4.81 23.79
N PRO A 202 0.00 -5.58 24.88
CA PRO A 202 -1.34 -6.06 25.16
C PRO A 202 -2.26 -4.84 25.21
N ALA A 203 -3.36 -4.91 24.44
CA ALA A 203 -4.41 -3.91 24.52
C ALA A 203 -4.68 -3.62 25.98
N HIS A 204 -4.70 -2.36 26.38
CA HIS A 204 -5.22 -1.95 27.67
C HIS A 204 -6.56 -2.65 27.84
N ALA A 205 -6.64 -3.55 28.81
CA ALA A 205 -7.88 -4.12 29.26
C ALA A 205 -8.82 -2.91 29.46
N GLN A 206 -9.91 -2.91 28.72
CA GLN A 206 -10.98 -1.96 28.95
C GLN A 206 -11.36 -2.12 30.42
N ASP A 207 -11.01 -1.13 31.23
CA ASP A 207 -11.51 -1.03 32.59
C ASP A 207 -13.04 -0.88 32.53
N PRO A 208 -13.76 -1.53 33.47
CA PRO A 208 -15.18 -1.76 33.45
C PRO A 208 -16.02 -0.48 33.56
#